data_4e36fb4bb8c0cf40c5e7301a3dfc80c5
#
_entry.id   4e36fb4bb8c0cf40c5e7301a3dfc80c5
#
_cell.length_a   1.000
_cell.length_b   1.000
_cell.length_c   1.000
_cell.angle_alpha   90.00
_cell.angle_beta   90.00
_cell.angle_gamma   90.00
#
_symmetry.space_group_name_H-M   'P 1'
#
loop_
_entity.id
_entity.type
_entity.pdbx_description
1 polymer ?
#
loop_
_entity_poly.entity_id
_entity_poly.type
_entity_poly.pdbx_seq_one_letter_code
_entity_poly.pdbx_strand_id
1 'polypeptide(L)'
;MKKLLLCFAIVPFLAQPLEAQDSEPENATPNSIVAASSAGEWVVIDPEDLLVMELAPDAQGNPRRVVIQLIPAPFSQPWVENMRTLARANWWDGTSVNRVQDNYVTQWGDVTEEKPLPEGVEAPVAPYEARTDCVATPEIGSETYTVNCFPISLRDIGDDALYTGNQNPGFSAGWPIVHRGAGRGANDVWPIHCYGYVGVGRNYAPDTGTGAELYTIIGQPQRHMDRNLAVVGRIIDGMEHLSSLPRGSGELGFYTEDEAHLRTPILSVRLASEMVDAPSFEYLSTESQSFAAYVAVRANRDDAFYTVPAGGVDICNVEVPIRRVGEAPEE
;
A
#
# COMPACT_ATOMS: atom_id res chain seq x y z
N MET A 1 -38.57 9.05 -88.91
CA MET A 1 -37.30 9.07 -88.15
C MET A 1 -37.47 10.08 -87.07
N LYS A 2 -37.82 9.64 -85.85
CA LYS A 2 -37.97 10.51 -84.64
C LYS A 2 -36.72 10.34 -83.77
N LYS A 3 -35.97 11.41 -83.59
CA LYS A 3 -34.82 11.43 -82.68
C LYS A 3 -35.31 11.65 -81.24
N LEU A 4 -34.99 10.72 -80.37
CA LEU A 4 -35.27 10.80 -78.96
C LEU A 4 -34.03 11.51 -78.26
N LEU A 5 -34.26 12.66 -77.67
CA LEU A 5 -33.23 13.38 -76.87
C LEU A 5 -33.34 12.85 -75.42
N LEU A 6 -32.27 12.25 -74.96
CA LEU A 6 -32.14 11.83 -73.53
C LEU A 6 -31.53 12.98 -72.78
N CYS A 7 -32.28 13.64 -71.85
CA CYS A 7 -31.78 14.59 -70.87
C CYS A 7 -31.26 13.85 -69.67
N PHE A 8 -29.92 13.95 -69.43
CA PHE A 8 -29.32 13.53 -68.19
C PHE A 8 -29.46 14.67 -67.15
N ALA A 9 -30.23 14.40 -66.12
CA ALA A 9 -30.32 15.26 -64.94
C ALA A 9 -29.14 14.97 -63.98
N ILE A 10 -28.23 15.94 -63.84
CA ILE A 10 -27.17 15.89 -62.85
C ILE A 10 -27.77 16.30 -61.51
N VAL A 11 -27.87 15.36 -60.56
CA VAL A 11 -28.24 15.65 -59.18
C VAL A 11 -26.98 16.04 -58.42
N PRO A 12 -26.89 17.26 -57.84
CA PRO A 12 -25.75 17.62 -56.99
C PRO A 12 -25.82 16.83 -55.70
N PHE A 13 -24.79 16.03 -55.41
CA PHE A 13 -24.54 15.42 -54.12
C PHE A 13 -24.15 16.51 -53.16
N LEU A 14 -25.05 16.96 -52.28
CA LEU A 14 -24.76 17.80 -51.13
C LEU A 14 -24.04 16.94 -50.13
N ALA A 15 -22.72 17.09 -50.02
CA ALA A 15 -21.95 16.57 -48.89
C ALA A 15 -22.43 17.27 -47.62
N GLN A 16 -23.11 16.56 -46.75
CA GLN A 16 -23.38 17.03 -45.38
C GLN A 16 -22.05 17.03 -44.63
N PRO A 17 -21.76 18.08 -43.90
CA PRO A 17 -20.62 18.07 -42.97
C PRO A 17 -20.89 16.98 -41.91
N LEU A 18 -19.91 16.10 -41.72
CA LEU A 18 -19.89 15.20 -40.56
C LEU A 18 -19.83 16.14 -39.34
N GLU A 19 -20.96 16.27 -38.62
CA GLU A 19 -20.94 16.83 -37.29
C GLU A 19 -20.03 15.93 -36.45
N ALA A 20 -18.91 16.50 -35.98
CA ALA A 20 -18.12 15.91 -34.92
C ALA A 20 -19.13 15.66 -33.75
N GLN A 21 -19.37 14.40 -33.41
CA GLN A 21 -20.02 14.09 -32.14
C GLN A 21 -19.12 14.74 -31.07
N ASP A 22 -19.62 15.81 -30.46
CA ASP A 22 -19.12 16.25 -29.17
C ASP A 22 -19.28 15.05 -28.24
N SER A 23 -18.19 14.31 -28.07
CA SER A 23 -18.14 13.33 -26.97
C SER A 23 -18.31 14.14 -25.69
N GLU A 24 -19.41 13.90 -24.97
CA GLU A 24 -19.52 14.42 -23.60
C GLU A 24 -18.19 14.14 -22.88
N PRO A 25 -17.69 15.07 -22.07
CA PRO A 25 -16.44 14.87 -21.38
C PRO A 25 -16.57 13.58 -20.54
N GLU A 26 -15.78 12.59 -20.90
CA GLU A 26 -15.72 11.33 -20.18
C GLU A 26 -15.39 11.64 -18.72
N ASN A 27 -16.28 11.25 -17.79
CA ASN A 27 -16.07 11.51 -16.38
C ASN A 27 -14.71 10.95 -15.95
N ALA A 28 -13.94 11.74 -15.20
CA ALA A 28 -12.60 11.37 -14.79
C ALA A 28 -12.62 10.01 -14.04
N THR A 29 -11.73 9.11 -14.43
CA THR A 29 -11.51 7.83 -13.74
C THR A 29 -10.36 7.95 -12.75
N PRO A 30 -10.24 7.05 -11.75
CA PRO A 30 -9.09 7.05 -10.87
C PRO A 30 -7.75 7.01 -11.64
N ASN A 31 -7.66 6.15 -12.66
CA ASN A 31 -6.43 6.01 -13.45
C ASN A 31 -6.12 7.27 -14.26
N SER A 32 -7.13 7.91 -14.87
CA SER A 32 -6.91 9.15 -15.63
C SER A 32 -6.40 10.29 -14.75
N ILE A 33 -6.85 10.38 -13.49
CA ILE A 33 -6.34 11.37 -12.52
C ILE A 33 -4.89 11.09 -12.17
N VAL A 34 -4.55 9.82 -11.89
CA VAL A 34 -3.17 9.41 -11.59
C VAL A 34 -2.26 9.69 -12.79
N ALA A 35 -2.69 9.36 -14.00
CA ALA A 35 -1.93 9.61 -15.23
C ALA A 35 -1.71 11.10 -15.51
N ALA A 36 -2.67 11.95 -15.15
CA ALA A 36 -2.59 13.40 -15.33
C ALA A 36 -1.82 14.13 -14.21
N SER A 37 -1.44 13.42 -13.13
CA SER A 37 -0.74 14.03 -12.00
C SER A 37 0.65 14.55 -12.40
N SER A 38 1.04 15.68 -11.83
CA SER A 38 2.34 16.30 -12.14
C SER A 38 3.50 15.53 -11.48
N ALA A 39 4.67 15.54 -12.11
CA ALA A 39 5.87 14.90 -11.56
C ALA A 39 6.24 15.40 -10.15
N GLY A 40 5.94 16.67 -9.83
CA GLY A 40 6.20 17.25 -8.52
C GLY A 40 5.28 16.76 -7.41
N GLU A 41 4.23 15.99 -7.73
CA GLU A 41 3.33 15.39 -6.75
C GLU A 41 3.75 13.96 -6.35
N TRP A 42 4.82 13.44 -6.96
CA TRP A 42 5.35 12.11 -6.63
C TRP A 42 6.53 12.22 -5.69
N VAL A 43 6.56 11.34 -4.71
CA VAL A 43 7.58 11.27 -3.66
C VAL A 43 8.38 9.99 -3.85
N VAL A 44 9.67 10.13 -4.12
CA VAL A 44 10.59 8.98 -4.23
C VAL A 44 10.74 8.33 -2.87
N ILE A 45 10.63 7.01 -2.83
CA ILE A 45 10.83 6.20 -1.61
C ILE A 45 12.34 6.06 -1.39
N ASP A 46 12.78 6.34 -0.15
CA ASP A 46 14.19 6.17 0.21
C ASP A 46 14.58 4.69 0.06
N PRO A 47 15.69 4.36 -0.60
CA PRO A 47 16.18 2.98 -0.68
C PRO A 47 16.43 2.30 0.69
N GLU A 48 16.67 3.05 1.76
CA GLU A 48 16.71 2.55 3.15
C GLU A 48 15.34 2.07 3.65
N ASP A 49 14.27 2.51 3.02
CA ASP A 49 12.89 2.11 3.33
C ASP A 49 12.36 1.03 2.39
N LEU A 50 13.22 0.40 1.58
CA LEU A 50 12.85 -0.69 0.68
C LEU A 50 13.60 -1.98 1.05
N LEU A 51 12.84 -3.04 1.30
CA LEU A 51 13.37 -4.41 1.38
C LEU A 51 13.02 -5.17 0.11
N VAL A 52 14.03 -5.77 -0.51
CA VAL A 52 13.88 -6.63 -1.68
C VAL A 52 14.05 -8.07 -1.24
N MET A 53 12.99 -8.86 -1.35
CA MET A 53 12.96 -10.28 -1.00
C MET A 53 12.92 -11.12 -2.28
N GLU A 54 13.90 -12.00 -2.43
CA GLU A 54 13.95 -13.00 -3.50
C GLU A 54 13.47 -14.35 -2.96
N LEU A 55 12.42 -14.87 -3.59
CA LEU A 55 11.90 -16.20 -3.30
C LEU A 55 12.47 -17.22 -4.28
N ALA A 56 12.46 -18.50 -3.90
CA ALA A 56 12.76 -19.56 -4.84
C ALA A 56 11.86 -19.44 -6.10
N PRO A 57 12.37 -19.72 -7.30
CA PRO A 57 11.58 -19.64 -8.53
C PRO A 57 10.28 -20.45 -8.46
N ASP A 58 9.32 -20.09 -9.31
CA ASP A 58 8.09 -20.87 -9.44
C ASP A 58 8.35 -22.23 -10.13
N ALA A 59 7.29 -23.04 -10.28
CA ALA A 59 7.39 -24.37 -10.89
C ALA A 59 7.82 -24.33 -12.37
N GLN A 60 7.74 -23.19 -13.03
CA GLN A 60 8.17 -22.94 -14.40
C GLN A 60 9.60 -22.39 -14.48
N GLY A 61 10.22 -22.08 -13.32
CA GLY A 61 11.55 -21.50 -13.23
C GLY A 61 11.59 -19.98 -13.32
N ASN A 62 10.46 -19.29 -13.28
CA ASN A 62 10.42 -17.84 -13.29
C ASN A 62 10.88 -17.27 -11.92
N PRO A 63 11.67 -16.20 -11.91
CA PRO A 63 12.08 -15.55 -10.67
C PRO A 63 10.86 -14.94 -9.96
N ARG A 64 10.92 -14.91 -8.63
CA ARG A 64 9.88 -14.29 -7.79
C ARG A 64 10.53 -13.29 -6.87
N ARG A 65 10.27 -12.01 -7.13
CA ARG A 65 10.73 -10.89 -6.32
C ARG A 65 9.57 -10.21 -5.66
N VAL A 66 9.73 -9.88 -4.39
CA VAL A 66 8.76 -9.09 -3.60
C VAL A 66 9.49 -7.87 -3.08
N VAL A 67 8.89 -6.68 -3.24
CA VAL A 67 9.42 -5.44 -2.69
C VAL A 67 8.50 -4.94 -1.59
N ILE A 68 9.08 -4.73 -0.40
CA ILE A 68 8.38 -4.26 0.78
C ILE A 68 8.84 -2.84 1.06
N GLN A 69 7.91 -1.88 1.06
CA GLN A 69 8.18 -0.54 1.59
C GLN A 69 8.00 -0.56 3.11
N LEU A 70 9.02 -0.16 3.85
CA LEU A 70 8.95 0.01 5.29
C LEU A 70 8.14 1.26 5.66
N ILE A 71 7.43 1.19 6.79
CA ILE A 71 6.61 2.31 7.23
C ILE A 71 7.49 3.43 7.79
N PRO A 72 7.26 4.71 7.41
CA PRO A 72 8.05 5.82 7.91
C PRO A 72 7.72 6.17 9.36
N ALA A 73 8.61 6.95 9.99
CA ALA A 73 8.33 7.54 11.29
C ALA A 73 7.00 8.33 11.25
N PRO A 74 6.26 8.34 12.38
CA PRO A 74 6.65 7.85 13.71
C PRO A 74 6.19 6.40 13.98
N PHE A 75 5.67 5.68 13.00
CA PHE A 75 5.02 4.38 13.20
C PHE A 75 6.03 3.25 13.32
N SER A 76 5.86 2.37 14.30
CA SER A 76 6.55 1.07 14.45
C SER A 76 8.08 1.11 14.31
N GLN A 77 8.72 2.26 14.56
CA GLN A 77 10.14 2.45 14.27
C GLN A 77 11.07 1.45 14.99
N PRO A 78 10.83 1.03 16.23
CA PRO A 78 11.70 0.03 16.86
C PRO A 78 11.71 -1.32 16.12
N TRP A 79 10.58 -1.74 15.55
CA TRP A 79 10.51 -2.95 14.71
C TRP A 79 11.13 -2.74 13.34
N VAL A 80 10.94 -1.55 12.74
CA VAL A 80 11.56 -1.18 11.46
C VAL A 80 13.08 -1.22 11.55
N GLU A 81 13.67 -0.72 12.62
CA GLU A 81 15.12 -0.80 12.87
C GLU A 81 15.60 -2.25 13.04
N ASN A 82 14.82 -3.08 13.74
CA ASN A 82 15.10 -4.51 13.81
C ASN A 82 15.09 -5.15 12.41
N MET A 83 14.12 -4.81 11.56
CA MET A 83 14.05 -5.34 10.19
C MET A 83 15.26 -4.93 9.36
N ARG A 84 15.73 -3.68 9.47
CA ARG A 84 16.97 -3.24 8.81
C ARG A 84 18.18 -4.02 9.32
N THR A 85 18.27 -4.24 10.63
CA THR A 85 19.35 -5.05 11.24
C THR A 85 19.32 -6.50 10.77
N LEU A 86 18.13 -7.12 10.73
CA LEU A 86 17.93 -8.48 10.23
C LEU A 86 18.32 -8.59 8.75
N ALA A 87 17.95 -7.60 7.91
CA ALA A 87 18.31 -7.55 6.50
C ALA A 87 19.84 -7.45 6.30
N ARG A 88 20.51 -6.55 7.04
CA ARG A 88 21.97 -6.41 7.00
C ARG A 88 22.71 -7.66 7.47
N ALA A 89 22.15 -8.37 8.43
CA ALA A 89 22.68 -9.65 8.89
C ALA A 89 22.35 -10.83 7.94
N ASN A 90 21.62 -10.60 6.85
CA ASN A 90 21.10 -11.64 5.95
C ASN A 90 20.29 -12.72 6.71
N TRP A 91 19.60 -12.33 7.76
CA TRP A 91 18.97 -13.29 8.68
C TRP A 91 17.89 -14.14 8.02
N TRP A 92 17.12 -13.56 7.09
CA TRP A 92 16.07 -14.32 6.40
C TRP A 92 16.58 -15.31 5.34
N ASP A 93 17.88 -15.28 4.99
CA ASP A 93 18.44 -16.21 3.99
C ASP A 93 18.26 -17.65 4.47
N GLY A 94 17.64 -18.47 3.64
CA GLY A 94 17.35 -19.86 3.95
C GLY A 94 16.15 -20.10 4.87
N THR A 95 15.41 -19.05 5.27
CA THR A 95 14.10 -19.21 5.89
C THR A 95 13.03 -19.46 4.82
N SER A 96 11.75 -19.50 5.19
CA SER A 96 10.68 -19.81 4.24
C SER A 96 9.35 -19.17 4.59
N VAL A 97 8.45 -19.12 3.61
CA VAL A 97 7.02 -18.99 3.90
C VAL A 97 6.56 -20.28 4.54
N ASN A 98 6.03 -20.20 5.76
CA ASN A 98 5.68 -21.34 6.61
C ASN A 98 4.17 -21.45 6.94
N ARG A 99 3.39 -20.40 6.60
CA ARG A 99 1.96 -20.32 6.83
C ARG A 99 1.26 -19.58 5.72
N VAL A 100 0.16 -20.12 5.20
CA VAL A 100 -0.76 -19.44 4.29
C VAL A 100 -2.20 -19.76 4.70
N GLN A 101 -2.84 -18.82 5.34
CA GLN A 101 -4.23 -18.95 5.79
C GLN A 101 -5.14 -18.16 4.85
N ASP A 102 -6.15 -18.84 4.30
CA ASP A 102 -7.08 -18.23 3.36
C ASP A 102 -7.82 -17.02 3.95
N ASN A 103 -7.99 -15.98 3.12
CA ASN A 103 -8.61 -14.71 3.51
C ASN A 103 -8.02 -14.09 4.79
N TYR A 104 -6.75 -14.36 5.09
CA TYR A 104 -6.09 -13.85 6.28
C TYR A 104 -4.66 -13.42 5.97
N VAL A 105 -3.67 -14.32 6.13
CA VAL A 105 -2.25 -13.96 6.00
C VAL A 105 -1.42 -15.00 5.25
N THR A 106 -0.34 -14.52 4.64
CA THR A 106 0.86 -15.29 4.32
C THR A 106 1.96 -14.86 5.29
N GLN A 107 2.58 -15.81 6.00
CA GLN A 107 3.60 -15.57 7.04
C GLN A 107 4.90 -16.28 6.69
N TRP A 108 6.01 -15.64 7.01
CA TRP A 108 7.35 -16.17 6.76
C TRP A 108 8.30 -15.86 7.92
N GLY A 109 9.35 -16.69 8.02
CA GLY A 109 10.39 -16.59 9.01
C GLY A 109 11.08 -17.93 9.20
N ASP A 110 11.68 -18.16 10.38
CA ASP A 110 12.32 -19.42 10.70
C ASP A 110 11.29 -20.43 11.22
N VAL A 111 11.03 -21.48 10.43
CA VAL A 111 10.07 -22.54 10.77
C VAL A 111 10.41 -23.30 12.04
N THR A 112 11.67 -23.28 12.44
CA THR A 112 12.14 -23.98 13.66
C THR A 112 12.07 -23.09 14.90
N GLU A 113 12.01 -21.78 14.73
CA GLU A 113 12.10 -20.76 15.79
C GLU A 113 13.42 -20.86 16.60
N GLU A 114 14.42 -21.55 16.06
CA GLU A 114 15.72 -21.80 16.72
C GLU A 114 16.86 -20.93 16.13
N LYS A 115 16.64 -20.30 14.97
CA LYS A 115 17.66 -19.48 14.31
C LYS A 115 18.03 -18.28 15.18
N PRO A 116 19.30 -18.15 15.61
CA PRO A 116 19.71 -17.09 16.53
C PRO A 116 19.51 -15.72 15.89
N LEU A 117 18.98 -14.79 16.67
CA LEU A 117 18.84 -13.41 16.25
C LEU A 117 20.20 -12.69 16.29
N PRO A 118 20.41 -11.71 15.40
CA PRO A 118 21.57 -10.82 15.47
C PRO A 118 21.60 -10.05 16.80
N GLU A 119 22.80 -9.65 17.21
CA GLU A 119 22.98 -8.80 18.40
C GLU A 119 22.16 -7.51 18.28
N GLY A 120 21.46 -7.16 19.34
CA GLY A 120 20.64 -5.94 19.43
C GLY A 120 19.23 -6.09 18.87
N VAL A 121 18.88 -7.25 18.29
CA VAL A 121 17.49 -7.52 17.86
C VAL A 121 16.71 -8.14 19.00
N GLU A 122 15.84 -7.36 19.61
CA GLU A 122 14.96 -7.76 20.71
C GLU A 122 13.51 -7.35 20.42
N ALA A 123 12.55 -7.98 21.11
CA ALA A 123 11.15 -7.56 21.00
C ALA A 123 10.96 -6.19 21.64
N PRO A 124 10.57 -5.16 20.87
CA PRO A 124 10.48 -3.80 21.40
C PRO A 124 9.36 -3.63 22.42
N VAL A 125 9.63 -2.89 23.48
CA VAL A 125 8.61 -2.43 24.44
C VAL A 125 8.12 -1.05 23.99
N ALA A 126 7.23 -1.02 23.00
CA ALA A 126 6.72 0.20 22.40
C ALA A 126 5.22 0.08 22.06
N PRO A 127 4.47 1.18 22.05
CA PRO A 127 3.08 1.17 21.62
C PRO A 127 2.97 0.94 20.11
N TYR A 128 1.86 0.37 19.67
CA TYR A 128 1.52 0.19 18.25
C TYR A 128 0.86 1.44 17.62
N GLU A 129 0.70 2.48 18.41
CA GLU A 129 0.16 3.77 18.01
C GLU A 129 1.19 4.87 18.27
N ALA A 130 1.15 5.92 17.48
CA ALA A 130 1.92 7.12 17.68
C ALA A 130 1.04 8.22 18.27
N ARG A 131 1.65 9.15 18.97
CA ARG A 131 0.97 10.30 19.51
C ARG A 131 1.38 11.55 18.73
N THR A 132 0.39 12.26 18.22
CA THR A 132 0.62 13.49 17.46
C THR A 132 0.38 14.69 18.37
N ASP A 133 1.41 15.07 19.14
CA ASP A 133 1.37 16.34 19.84
C ASP A 133 1.81 17.45 18.89
N CYS A 134 0.99 18.50 18.78
CA CYS A 134 1.46 19.72 18.15
C CYS A 134 2.46 20.37 19.09
N VAL A 135 3.72 20.47 18.69
CA VAL A 135 4.75 21.15 19.48
C VAL A 135 4.72 22.63 19.13
N ALA A 136 4.36 23.46 20.10
CA ALA A 136 4.50 24.91 19.99
C ALA A 136 5.94 25.29 20.37
N THR A 137 6.72 25.75 19.40
CA THR A 137 8.07 26.25 19.63
C THR A 137 8.02 27.78 19.69
N PRO A 138 8.39 28.42 20.81
CA PRO A 138 8.43 29.88 20.89
C PRO A 138 9.51 30.42 19.95
N GLU A 139 9.16 31.48 19.20
CA GLU A 139 10.13 32.21 18.40
C GLU A 139 10.93 33.13 19.31
N ILE A 140 12.28 33.08 19.24
CA ILE A 140 13.15 33.85 20.09
C ILE A 140 12.89 35.36 19.92
N GLY A 141 12.41 36.00 20.96
CA GLY A 141 12.16 37.46 21.00
C GLY A 141 10.79 37.89 20.48
N SER A 142 9.85 36.97 20.34
CA SER A 142 8.47 37.21 19.84
C SER A 142 7.45 36.50 20.74
N GLU A 143 6.23 37.01 20.77
CA GLU A 143 5.08 36.32 21.38
C GLU A 143 4.43 35.27 20.41
N THR A 144 5.03 35.07 19.24
CA THR A 144 4.58 34.07 18.27
C THR A 144 5.16 32.70 18.54
N TYR A 145 4.42 31.68 18.16
CA TYR A 145 4.80 30.28 18.29
C TYR A 145 4.66 29.62 16.93
N THR A 146 5.69 28.90 16.51
CA THR A 146 5.56 27.96 15.39
C THR A 146 4.96 26.66 15.92
N VAL A 147 3.81 26.26 15.40
CA VAL A 147 3.14 25.02 15.77
C VAL A 147 3.42 23.97 14.71
N ASN A 148 4.25 23.00 15.03
CA ASN A 148 4.52 21.85 14.18
C ASN A 148 3.62 20.69 14.61
N CYS A 149 2.71 20.30 13.74
CA CYS A 149 1.85 19.14 13.95
C CYS A 149 2.28 18.01 13.02
N PHE A 150 2.05 16.78 13.46
CA PHE A 150 2.17 15.64 12.57
C PHE A 150 1.19 15.81 11.39
N PRO A 151 1.67 15.77 10.14
CA PRO A 151 0.82 16.01 8.98
C PRO A 151 -0.16 14.85 8.78
N ILE A 152 -1.44 15.14 8.92
CA ILE A 152 -2.52 14.22 8.58
C ILE A 152 -3.34 14.88 7.49
N SER A 153 -3.35 14.27 6.32
CA SER A 153 -4.26 14.65 5.25
C SER A 153 -5.60 13.98 5.47
N LEU A 154 -6.52 14.71 6.02
CA LEU A 154 -7.90 14.26 6.15
C LEU A 154 -8.56 14.37 4.79
N ARG A 155 -9.02 13.25 4.26
CA ARG A 155 -9.83 13.20 3.05
C ARG A 155 -11.21 12.72 3.43
N ASP A 156 -12.21 13.37 2.89
CA ASP A 156 -13.58 12.88 2.98
C ASP A 156 -13.72 11.67 2.05
N ILE A 157 -13.67 10.49 2.65
CA ILE A 157 -13.85 9.21 1.95
C ILE A 157 -15.28 8.69 2.06
N GLY A 158 -16.17 9.47 2.67
CA GLY A 158 -17.54 9.06 2.97
C GLY A 158 -17.67 8.30 4.28
N ASP A 159 -18.81 7.68 4.47
CA ASP A 159 -19.15 6.97 5.71
C ASP A 159 -18.44 5.61 5.75
N ASP A 160 -17.39 5.50 6.56
CA ASP A 160 -16.78 4.22 6.90
C ASP A 160 -17.34 3.72 8.23
N ALA A 161 -18.27 2.77 8.15
CA ALA A 161 -18.97 2.21 9.30
C ALA A 161 -18.04 1.50 10.32
N LEU A 162 -16.77 1.24 9.97
CA LEU A 162 -15.77 0.67 10.88
C LEU A 162 -15.27 1.67 11.91
N TYR A 163 -15.41 2.95 11.64
CA TYR A 163 -14.93 4.02 12.52
C TYR A 163 -16.06 4.62 13.33
N THR A 164 -16.22 4.13 14.55
CA THR A 164 -17.23 4.61 15.49
C THR A 164 -16.61 5.55 16.53
N GLY A 165 -17.38 6.48 17.02
CA GLY A 165 -16.95 7.46 18.01
C GLY A 165 -16.04 8.54 17.39
N ASN A 166 -14.89 8.80 18.06
CA ASN A 166 -13.94 9.83 17.62
C ASN A 166 -12.80 9.27 16.75
N GLN A 167 -13.02 8.15 16.07
CA GLN A 167 -12.04 7.55 15.17
C GLN A 167 -12.33 7.99 13.74
N ASN A 168 -11.32 8.50 13.06
CA ASN A 168 -11.43 9.01 11.71
C ASN A 168 -10.34 8.44 10.83
N PRO A 169 -10.67 7.97 9.61
CA PRO A 169 -9.69 7.57 8.63
C PRO A 169 -9.00 8.78 8.02
N GLY A 170 -7.77 8.60 7.55
CA GLY A 170 -6.99 9.63 6.89
C GLY A 170 -5.72 9.05 6.27
N PHE A 171 -4.91 9.93 5.72
CA PHE A 171 -3.63 9.56 5.14
C PHE A 171 -2.51 10.40 5.72
N SER A 172 -1.32 9.83 5.80
CA SER A 172 -0.12 10.55 6.21
C SER A 172 1.10 9.96 5.50
N ALA A 173 1.89 10.80 4.86
CA ALA A 173 3.12 10.42 4.18
C ALA A 173 2.97 9.19 3.25
N GLY A 174 1.87 9.11 2.51
CA GLY A 174 1.58 7.99 1.62
C GLY A 174 0.97 6.76 2.29
N TRP A 175 0.53 6.84 3.55
CA TRP A 175 -0.02 5.69 4.30
C TRP A 175 -1.44 5.96 4.79
N PRO A 176 -2.37 5.02 4.63
CA PRO A 176 -3.66 5.08 5.28
C PRO A 176 -3.49 4.86 6.78
N ILE A 177 -4.13 5.69 7.56
CA ILE A 177 -4.07 5.71 9.00
C ILE A 177 -5.46 5.89 9.59
N VAL A 178 -5.60 5.59 10.87
CA VAL A 178 -6.72 6.06 11.68
C VAL A 178 -6.19 6.96 12.78
N HIS A 179 -6.91 8.02 13.06
CA HIS A 179 -6.63 8.88 14.21
C HIS A 179 -7.84 8.99 15.14
N ARG A 180 -7.57 9.16 16.43
CA ARG A 180 -8.58 9.37 17.45
C ARG A 180 -8.30 10.69 18.17
N GLY A 181 -9.29 11.57 18.17
CA GLY A 181 -9.26 12.87 18.80
C GLY A 181 -10.12 13.88 18.05
N ALA A 182 -10.56 14.90 18.74
CA ALA A 182 -11.33 16.00 18.18
C ALA A 182 -10.50 17.27 18.23
N GLY A 183 -10.03 17.75 17.10
CA GLY A 183 -9.45 19.08 16.97
C GLY A 183 -7.93 19.19 17.23
N ARG A 184 -7.48 20.32 17.77
CA ARG A 184 -6.06 20.72 17.88
C ARG A 184 -5.28 20.09 19.05
N GLY A 185 -5.83 19.05 19.67
CA GLY A 185 -5.16 18.33 20.77
C GLY A 185 -4.29 17.17 20.29
N ALA A 186 -3.64 16.50 21.24
CA ALA A 186 -2.94 15.26 20.99
C ALA A 186 -3.91 14.20 20.46
N ASN A 187 -3.58 13.62 19.31
CA ASN A 187 -4.34 12.53 18.72
C ASN A 187 -3.50 11.25 18.78
N ASP A 188 -4.14 10.14 19.12
CA ASP A 188 -3.55 8.84 18.89
C ASP A 188 -3.75 8.51 17.42
N VAL A 189 -2.69 8.06 16.74
CA VAL A 189 -2.66 7.74 15.31
C VAL A 189 -2.03 6.38 15.13
N TRP A 190 -2.61 5.57 14.28
CA TRP A 190 -2.07 4.23 14.00
C TRP A 190 -2.26 3.83 12.55
N PRO A 191 -1.32 3.06 11.97
CA PRO A 191 -1.48 2.44 10.68
C PRO A 191 -2.47 1.29 10.76
N ILE A 192 -3.01 0.90 9.61
CA ILE A 192 -4.08 -0.10 9.53
C ILE A 192 -3.69 -1.30 8.69
N HIS A 193 -4.32 -2.44 8.96
CA HIS A 193 -4.06 -3.71 8.29
C HIS A 193 -4.92 -3.87 7.02
N CYS A 194 -4.52 -3.22 5.94
CA CYS A 194 -5.10 -3.42 4.61
C CYS A 194 -4.45 -4.60 3.88
N TYR A 195 -5.03 -5.04 2.75
CA TYR A 195 -4.42 -6.03 1.87
C TYR A 195 -2.99 -5.63 1.46
N GLY A 196 -2.06 -6.58 1.49
CA GLY A 196 -0.65 -6.34 1.17
C GLY A 196 0.16 -5.66 2.27
N TYR A 197 -0.46 -5.28 3.41
CA TYR A 197 0.28 -4.68 4.53
C TYR A 197 1.02 -5.74 5.32
N VAL A 198 2.24 -5.40 5.74
CA VAL A 198 3.16 -6.30 6.45
C VAL A 198 3.14 -5.97 7.93
N GLY A 199 2.95 -6.99 8.73
CA GLY A 199 2.99 -6.89 10.19
C GLY A 199 3.95 -7.90 10.83
N VAL A 200 4.20 -7.70 12.11
CA VAL A 200 5.11 -8.52 12.91
C VAL A 200 4.34 -9.66 13.59
N GLY A 201 4.77 -10.90 13.32
CA GLY A 201 4.32 -12.08 14.04
C GLY A 201 4.83 -12.06 15.49
N ARG A 202 3.98 -12.52 16.43
CA ARG A 202 4.32 -12.61 17.85
C ARG A 202 3.50 -13.69 18.54
N ASN A 203 3.94 -14.10 19.70
CA ASN A 203 3.19 -14.92 20.63
C ASN A 203 2.19 -14.08 21.46
N TYR A 204 1.61 -14.66 22.50
CA TYR A 204 0.71 -13.94 23.41
C TYR A 204 1.45 -12.83 24.17
N ALA A 205 0.71 -11.78 24.54
CA ALA A 205 1.24 -10.73 25.38
C ALA A 205 1.92 -11.32 26.65
N PRO A 206 3.06 -10.77 27.08
CA PRO A 206 3.64 -9.47 26.73
C PRO A 206 4.56 -9.46 25.50
N ASP A 207 4.69 -10.56 24.75
CA ASP A 207 5.49 -10.60 23.54
C ASP A 207 4.96 -9.61 22.49
N THR A 208 5.86 -8.85 21.89
CA THR A 208 5.57 -7.85 20.85
C THR A 208 6.16 -8.24 19.50
N GLY A 209 6.91 -9.34 19.45
CA GLY A 209 7.63 -9.81 18.28
C GLY A 209 8.85 -8.98 17.94
N THR A 210 9.85 -9.62 17.39
CA THR A 210 11.15 -8.97 17.05
C THR A 210 11.17 -8.36 15.65
N GLY A 211 10.26 -8.79 14.76
CA GLY A 211 10.30 -8.51 13.32
C GLY A 211 10.98 -9.62 12.51
N ALA A 212 11.49 -10.66 13.14
CA ALA A 212 12.03 -11.84 12.44
C ALA A 212 10.92 -12.63 11.75
N GLU A 213 9.80 -12.83 12.44
CA GLU A 213 8.58 -13.40 11.87
C GLU A 213 7.67 -12.27 11.35
N LEU A 214 7.36 -12.32 10.05
CA LEU A 214 6.53 -11.34 9.37
C LEU A 214 5.35 -12.00 8.67
N TYR A 215 4.28 -11.27 8.54
CA TYR A 215 3.13 -11.68 7.74
C TYR A 215 2.67 -10.56 6.81
N THR A 216 1.98 -10.91 5.73
CA THR A 216 1.21 -9.97 4.90
C THR A 216 -0.24 -10.38 4.82
N ILE A 217 -1.14 -9.40 4.76
CA ILE A 217 -2.58 -9.64 4.59
C ILE A 217 -2.85 -10.06 3.14
N ILE A 218 -3.48 -11.23 2.95
CA ILE A 218 -3.83 -11.77 1.62
C ILE A 218 -5.35 -11.86 1.39
N GLY A 219 -6.13 -11.16 2.16
CA GLY A 219 -7.59 -11.17 2.07
C GLY A 219 -8.19 -9.84 2.48
N GLN A 220 -9.38 -9.90 3.05
CA GLN A 220 -10.04 -8.71 3.55
C GLN A 220 -9.19 -7.98 4.61
N PRO A 221 -9.35 -6.65 4.76
CA PRO A 221 -8.66 -5.89 5.79
C PRO A 221 -8.85 -6.47 7.19
N GLN A 222 -7.75 -6.68 7.90
CA GLN A 222 -7.76 -7.32 9.23
C GLN A 222 -7.76 -6.27 10.34
N ARG A 223 -8.81 -5.44 10.35
CA ARG A 223 -8.91 -4.26 11.21
C ARG A 223 -8.88 -4.57 12.72
N HIS A 224 -9.27 -5.79 13.13
CA HIS A 224 -9.17 -6.24 14.52
C HIS A 224 -7.72 -6.41 15.01
N MET A 225 -6.75 -6.46 14.08
CA MET A 225 -5.32 -6.51 14.39
C MET A 225 -4.74 -5.11 14.64
N ASP A 226 -5.45 -4.05 14.24
CA ASP A 226 -5.01 -2.67 14.45
C ASP A 226 -4.73 -2.42 15.93
N ARG A 227 -3.59 -1.83 16.27
CA ARG A 227 -3.08 -1.58 17.63
C ARG A 227 -2.84 -2.83 18.49
N ASN A 228 -2.97 -4.01 17.93
CA ASN A 228 -2.65 -5.29 18.58
C ASN A 228 -1.36 -5.89 18.03
N LEU A 229 -1.00 -5.54 16.80
CA LEU A 229 0.21 -5.98 16.10
C LEU A 229 0.84 -4.78 15.40
N ALA A 230 2.18 -4.77 15.32
CA ALA A 230 2.90 -3.71 14.62
C ALA A 230 2.74 -3.87 13.11
N VAL A 231 2.24 -2.82 12.44
CA VAL A 231 2.36 -2.67 10.98
C VAL A 231 3.73 -2.07 10.71
N VAL A 232 4.56 -2.76 9.92
CA VAL A 232 5.97 -2.36 9.67
C VAL A 232 6.25 -2.03 8.21
N GLY A 233 5.29 -2.34 7.31
CA GLY A 233 5.48 -2.09 5.90
C GLY A 233 4.25 -2.44 5.07
N ARG A 234 4.43 -2.37 3.76
CA ARG A 234 3.48 -2.86 2.74
C ARG A 234 4.24 -3.42 1.55
N ILE A 235 3.66 -4.39 0.88
CA ILE A 235 4.19 -4.91 -0.38
C ILE A 235 3.78 -3.95 -1.49
N ILE A 236 4.74 -3.50 -2.28
CA ILE A 236 4.53 -2.56 -3.38
C ILE A 236 4.80 -3.17 -4.75
N ASP A 237 5.40 -4.36 -4.79
CA ASP A 237 5.67 -5.12 -6.02
C ASP A 237 5.76 -6.61 -5.67
N GLY A 238 5.23 -7.50 -6.50
CA GLY A 238 5.31 -8.95 -6.32
C GLY A 238 4.34 -9.56 -5.32
N MET A 239 3.23 -8.87 -5.00
CA MET A 239 2.21 -9.39 -4.07
C MET A 239 1.62 -10.74 -4.51
N GLU A 240 1.50 -10.97 -5.81
CA GLU A 240 1.01 -12.23 -6.41
C GLU A 240 1.85 -13.43 -6.01
N HIS A 241 3.15 -13.25 -5.77
CA HIS A 241 4.07 -14.32 -5.36
C HIS A 241 3.80 -14.83 -3.94
N LEU A 242 3.07 -14.08 -3.13
CA LEU A 242 2.68 -14.45 -1.77
C LEU A 242 1.19 -14.82 -1.67
N SER A 243 0.33 -14.09 -2.36
CA SER A 243 -1.12 -14.29 -2.27
C SER A 243 -1.60 -15.53 -3.02
N SER A 244 -0.86 -16.02 -4.02
CA SER A 244 -1.19 -17.22 -4.82
C SER A 244 -0.65 -18.52 -4.26
N LEU A 245 0.11 -18.49 -3.17
CA LEU A 245 0.69 -19.70 -2.57
C LEU A 245 -0.40 -20.68 -2.08
N PRO A 246 -0.13 -21.99 -2.11
CA PRO A 246 -1.04 -22.99 -1.57
C PRO A 246 -1.40 -22.70 -0.11
N ARG A 247 -2.65 -22.94 0.25
CA ARG A 247 -3.08 -22.80 1.66
C ARG A 247 -2.57 -23.96 2.49
N GLY A 248 -2.07 -23.69 3.70
CA GLY A 248 -1.68 -24.73 4.64
C GLY A 248 -2.90 -25.39 5.27
N SER A 249 -2.83 -26.70 5.51
CA SER A 249 -3.92 -27.48 6.11
C SER A 249 -3.79 -27.64 7.63
N GLY A 250 -2.66 -27.25 8.19
CA GLY A 250 -2.43 -27.31 9.63
C GLY A 250 -3.20 -26.24 10.42
N GLU A 251 -3.03 -26.26 11.73
CA GLU A 251 -3.66 -25.27 12.60
C GLU A 251 -3.28 -23.84 12.15
N LEU A 252 -4.26 -22.94 12.13
CA LEU A 252 -4.11 -21.54 11.69
C LEU A 252 -3.53 -21.36 10.26
N GLY A 253 -3.54 -22.43 9.42
CA GLY A 253 -3.00 -22.36 8.07
C GLY A 253 -1.47 -22.55 7.99
N PHE A 254 -0.81 -23.05 9.04
CA PHE A 254 0.56 -23.49 8.96
C PHE A 254 0.70 -24.72 8.06
N TYR A 255 1.80 -24.82 7.33
CA TYR A 255 2.13 -26.05 6.61
C TYR A 255 2.51 -27.15 7.59
N THR A 256 1.84 -28.31 7.48
CA THR A 256 2.20 -29.51 8.25
C THR A 256 3.54 -30.07 7.79
N GLU A 257 4.06 -31.08 8.52
CA GLU A 257 5.30 -31.77 8.08
C GLU A 257 5.14 -32.48 6.73
N ASP A 258 3.95 -33.03 6.44
CA ASP A 258 3.66 -33.62 5.12
C ASP A 258 3.60 -32.58 4.01
N GLU A 259 3.34 -31.32 4.35
CA GLU A 259 3.30 -30.15 3.48
C GLU A 259 4.61 -29.35 3.45
N ALA A 260 5.69 -29.86 4.07
CA ALA A 260 6.98 -29.17 4.11
C ALA A 260 7.49 -28.78 2.70
N HIS A 261 7.11 -29.54 1.68
CA HIS A 261 7.43 -29.28 0.28
C HIS A 261 6.72 -28.06 -0.32
N LEU A 262 5.68 -27.54 0.33
CA LEU A 262 4.95 -26.33 -0.05
C LEU A 262 5.60 -25.07 0.51
N ARG A 263 6.46 -25.19 1.52
CA ARG A 263 7.21 -24.08 2.10
C ARG A 263 8.05 -23.43 0.99
N THR A 264 7.75 -22.17 0.68
CA THR A 264 8.51 -21.44 -0.34
C THR A 264 9.77 -20.87 0.29
N PRO A 265 10.99 -21.32 -0.15
CA PRO A 265 12.24 -20.80 0.40
C PRO A 265 12.44 -19.32 0.08
N ILE A 266 12.96 -18.56 1.05
CA ILE A 266 13.47 -17.21 0.88
C ILE A 266 14.97 -17.32 0.59
N LEU A 267 15.38 -16.86 -0.58
CA LEU A 267 16.77 -16.89 -1.02
C LEU A 267 17.56 -15.74 -0.41
N SER A 268 16.94 -14.56 -0.34
CA SER A 268 17.55 -13.39 0.28
C SER A 268 16.52 -12.33 0.61
N VAL A 269 16.82 -11.49 1.61
CA VAL A 269 16.16 -10.19 1.85
C VAL A 269 17.25 -9.16 2.03
N ARG A 270 17.21 -8.08 1.25
CA ARG A 270 18.23 -7.02 1.24
C ARG A 270 17.58 -5.65 1.31
N LEU A 271 18.27 -4.68 1.92
CA LEU A 271 17.94 -3.26 1.76
C LEU A 271 18.29 -2.82 0.34
N ALA A 272 17.41 -2.08 -0.29
CA ALA A 272 17.65 -1.56 -1.63
C ALA A 272 18.88 -0.62 -1.66
N SER A 273 19.13 0.11 -0.58
CA SER A 273 20.31 0.96 -0.41
C SER A 273 21.67 0.22 -0.50
N GLU A 274 21.65 -1.09 -0.26
CA GLU A 274 22.87 -1.94 -0.31
C GLU A 274 22.97 -2.74 -1.61
N MET A 275 22.03 -2.56 -2.55
CA MET A 275 22.00 -3.27 -3.84
C MET A 275 22.54 -2.38 -4.97
N VAL A 276 23.31 -2.96 -5.88
CA VAL A 276 23.85 -2.24 -7.05
C VAL A 276 22.73 -1.88 -8.03
N ASP A 277 21.81 -2.80 -8.28
CA ASP A 277 20.69 -2.63 -9.23
C ASP A 277 19.36 -2.63 -8.46
N ALA A 278 19.27 -1.76 -7.47
CA ALA A 278 18.06 -1.64 -6.65
C ALA A 278 16.89 -1.11 -7.46
N PRO A 279 15.68 -1.66 -7.28
CA PRO A 279 14.49 -1.05 -7.83
C PRO A 279 14.21 0.29 -7.11
N SER A 280 13.75 1.29 -7.86
CA SER A 280 13.39 2.59 -7.33
C SER A 280 11.90 2.85 -7.55
N PHE A 281 11.21 3.31 -6.53
CA PHE A 281 9.76 3.55 -6.54
C PHE A 281 9.45 4.95 -6.03
N GLU A 282 8.30 5.45 -6.46
CA GLU A 282 7.71 6.69 -5.97
C GLU A 282 6.20 6.49 -5.73
N TYR A 283 5.66 7.21 -4.75
CA TYR A 283 4.23 7.21 -4.48
C TYR A 283 3.62 8.59 -4.73
N LEU A 284 2.35 8.64 -5.14
CA LEU A 284 1.61 9.90 -5.25
C LEU A 284 1.38 10.48 -3.85
N SER A 285 1.90 11.70 -3.61
CA SER A 285 1.78 12.38 -2.31
C SER A 285 0.32 12.45 -1.86
N THR A 286 0.05 11.94 -0.68
CA THR A 286 -1.31 11.99 -0.08
C THR A 286 -1.75 13.41 0.26
N GLU A 287 -0.82 14.36 0.28
CA GLU A 287 -1.05 15.80 0.48
C GLU A 287 -1.35 16.53 -0.84
N SER A 288 -1.17 15.87 -2.01
CA SER A 288 -1.34 16.48 -3.32
C SER A 288 -2.79 16.72 -3.69
N GLN A 289 -3.00 17.61 -4.65
CA GLN A 289 -4.34 17.85 -5.21
C GLN A 289 -4.81 16.69 -6.08
N SER A 290 -3.91 16.07 -6.83
CA SER A 290 -4.23 14.88 -7.63
C SER A 290 -4.66 13.72 -6.75
N PHE A 291 -4.03 13.51 -5.60
CA PHE A 291 -4.50 12.49 -4.65
C PHE A 291 -5.88 12.83 -4.08
N ALA A 292 -6.15 14.10 -3.78
CA ALA A 292 -7.49 14.51 -3.33
C ALA A 292 -8.57 14.22 -4.38
N ALA A 293 -8.30 14.52 -5.64
CA ALA A 293 -9.21 14.22 -6.75
C ALA A 293 -9.38 12.71 -6.95
N TYR A 294 -8.27 11.95 -6.86
CA TYR A 294 -8.29 10.49 -6.93
C TYR A 294 -9.19 9.87 -5.85
N VAL A 295 -9.04 10.29 -4.60
CA VAL A 295 -9.87 9.82 -3.47
C VAL A 295 -11.35 10.15 -3.71
N ALA A 296 -11.67 11.38 -4.14
CA ALA A 296 -13.04 11.80 -4.40
C ALA A 296 -13.72 10.93 -5.46
N VAL A 297 -13.02 10.61 -6.55
CA VAL A 297 -13.55 9.73 -7.59
C VAL A 297 -13.63 8.28 -7.10
N ARG A 298 -12.66 7.78 -6.33
CA ARG A 298 -12.76 6.43 -5.72
C ARG A 298 -13.94 6.30 -4.79
N ALA A 299 -14.22 7.32 -3.98
CA ALA A 299 -15.34 7.33 -3.05
C ALA A 299 -16.70 7.38 -3.74
N ASN A 300 -16.78 7.97 -4.92
CA ASN A 300 -18.05 8.21 -5.58
C ASN A 300 -17.92 8.14 -7.10
N ARG A 301 -17.59 6.95 -7.63
CA ARG A 301 -17.49 6.73 -9.08
C ARG A 301 -18.84 6.93 -9.76
N ASP A 302 -18.80 7.73 -10.82
CA ASP A 302 -19.92 7.99 -11.72
C ASP A 302 -19.37 8.02 -13.15
N ASP A 303 -19.22 6.86 -13.75
CA ASP A 303 -18.68 6.67 -15.09
C ASP A 303 -19.52 5.66 -15.89
N ALA A 304 -19.14 5.37 -17.11
CA ALA A 304 -19.90 4.48 -18.00
C ALA A 304 -20.12 3.06 -17.41
N PHE A 305 -19.27 2.61 -16.50
CA PHE A 305 -19.39 1.31 -15.84
C PHE A 305 -20.16 1.38 -14.52
N TYR A 306 -19.96 2.44 -13.72
CA TYR A 306 -20.59 2.62 -12.41
C TYR A 306 -21.71 3.64 -12.51
N THR A 307 -22.93 3.16 -12.64
CA THR A 307 -24.13 4.00 -12.84
C THR A 307 -24.86 4.36 -11.54
N VAL A 308 -24.43 3.80 -10.40
CA VAL A 308 -24.99 4.10 -9.08
C VAL A 308 -23.82 4.50 -8.17
N PRO A 309 -23.68 5.78 -7.85
CA PRO A 309 -22.65 6.27 -6.94
C PRO A 309 -22.76 5.63 -5.55
N ALA A 310 -21.64 5.17 -4.99
CA ALA A 310 -21.61 4.51 -3.68
C ALA A 310 -21.75 5.51 -2.50
N GLY A 311 -21.32 6.77 -2.70
CA GLY A 311 -21.33 7.80 -1.67
C GLY A 311 -20.22 7.70 -0.63
N GLY A 312 -19.29 6.75 -0.79
CA GLY A 312 -18.16 6.54 0.10
C GLY A 312 -17.36 5.31 -0.27
N VAL A 313 -16.20 5.15 0.35
CA VAL A 313 -15.29 4.02 0.13
C VAL A 313 -14.57 3.65 1.42
N ASP A 314 -14.36 2.34 1.67
CA ASP A 314 -13.45 1.89 2.71
C ASP A 314 -12.02 2.37 2.43
N ILE A 315 -11.34 2.87 3.46
CA ILE A 315 -9.99 3.43 3.31
C ILE A 315 -8.99 2.43 2.73
N CYS A 316 -9.15 1.14 3.03
CA CYS A 316 -8.31 0.08 2.45
C CYS A 316 -8.55 -0.15 0.95
N ASN A 317 -9.66 0.36 0.41
CA ASN A 317 -9.95 0.37 -1.03
C ASN A 317 -9.45 1.64 -1.74
N VAL A 318 -8.82 2.55 -1.00
CA VAL A 318 -8.12 3.71 -1.54
C VAL A 318 -6.62 3.42 -1.50
N GLU A 319 -6.16 2.62 -2.43
CA GLU A 319 -4.73 2.33 -2.57
C GLU A 319 -3.99 3.61 -2.95
N VAL A 320 -2.89 3.89 -2.25
CA VAL A 320 -2.01 4.99 -2.62
C VAL A 320 -1.26 4.58 -3.89
N PRO A 321 -1.38 5.35 -4.99
CA PRO A 321 -0.71 5.02 -6.23
C PRO A 321 0.81 4.99 -6.06
N ILE A 322 1.44 3.90 -6.51
CA ILE A 322 2.90 3.67 -6.49
C ILE A 322 3.31 3.23 -7.88
N ARG A 323 4.48 3.68 -8.33
CA ARG A 323 5.07 3.28 -9.61
C ARG A 323 6.58 3.20 -9.52
N ARG A 324 7.21 2.57 -10.49
CA ARG A 324 8.67 2.61 -10.64
C ARG A 324 9.09 4.01 -11.13
N VAL A 325 10.19 4.51 -10.60
CA VAL A 325 10.73 5.80 -11.04
C VAL A 325 11.09 5.74 -12.52
N GLY A 326 10.55 6.68 -13.31
CA GLY A 326 10.78 6.77 -14.75
C GLY A 326 9.85 5.92 -15.62
N GLU A 327 8.93 5.15 -15.03
CA GLU A 327 7.85 4.50 -15.77
C GLU A 327 6.69 5.50 -15.97
N ALA A 328 6.14 5.51 -17.19
CA ALA A 328 4.90 6.24 -17.42
C ALA A 328 3.75 5.53 -16.69
N PRO A 329 2.71 6.24 -16.22
CA PRO A 329 1.52 5.60 -15.67
C PRO A 329 0.93 4.62 -16.69
N GLU A 330 0.53 3.43 -16.24
CA GLU A 330 -0.24 2.52 -17.08
C GLU A 330 -1.61 3.13 -17.39
N GLU A 331 -2.01 3.11 -18.68
CA GLU A 331 -3.28 3.64 -19.17
C GLU A 331 -4.50 2.83 -18.69
#